data_ab3f4abfb994c66375223f11a48dd6b7
#
_entry.id   ab3f4abfb994c66375223f11a48dd6b7
#
_cell.length_a   1.000
_cell.length_b   1.000
_cell.length_c   1.000
_cell.angle_alpha   90.00
_cell.angle_beta   90.00
_cell.angle_gamma   90.00
#
_symmetry.space_group_name_H-M   'P 1'
#
loop_
_entity.id
_entity.type
_entity.pdbx_description
1 polymer ?
#
loop_
_entity_poly.entity_id
_entity_poly.type
_entity_poly.pdbx_seq_one_letter_code
_entity_poly.pdbx_strand_id
1 'polypeptide(L)'
;LDIPFFCCVGVPGPRIPMAPQKVELVDEVCWYFPKLKFVMRHGAEPWTALACKLMLKYPNLYYSTSAFSPKHYPKDIIKYANTRGKNKIMYAGYFPMGLSLDKIFSEMDDVPFNDDVWPCFLGENAKKLLKL
;
A
#
# COMPACT_ATOMS: atom_id res chain seq x y z
N LEU A 1 19.46 -11.40 -0.10
CA LEU A 1 18.28 -11.82 0.64
C LEU A 1 17.03 -11.42 -0.17
N ASP A 2 16.15 -12.36 -0.47
CA ASP A 2 14.88 -12.10 -1.16
C ASP A 2 13.76 -11.86 -0.12
N ILE A 3 13.95 -10.82 0.70
CA ILE A 3 13.05 -10.41 1.77
C ILE A 3 12.42 -9.07 1.39
N PRO A 4 11.08 -8.93 1.45
CA PRO A 4 10.42 -7.64 1.21
C PRO A 4 10.75 -6.62 2.30
N PHE A 5 10.93 -5.37 1.88
CA PHE A 5 11.18 -4.23 2.77
C PHE A 5 9.93 -3.36 2.88
N PHE A 6 9.39 -3.24 4.07
CA PHE A 6 8.20 -2.43 4.36
C PHE A 6 8.61 -1.09 4.96
N CYS A 7 8.33 0.01 4.27
CA CYS A 7 8.73 1.36 4.67
C CYS A 7 7.54 2.28 4.83
N CYS A 8 7.55 3.10 5.88
CA CYS A 8 6.56 4.16 6.07
C CYS A 8 6.80 5.26 5.02
N VAL A 9 5.77 5.60 4.27
CA VAL A 9 5.81 6.59 3.19
C VAL A 9 4.56 7.47 3.28
N GLY A 10 4.74 8.77 3.16
CA GLY A 10 3.69 9.77 3.33
C GLY A 10 3.93 10.66 4.55
N VAL A 11 3.00 11.56 4.82
CA VAL A 11 3.08 12.42 6.01
C VAL A 11 2.86 11.56 7.27
N PRO A 12 3.83 11.54 8.20
CA PRO A 12 3.71 10.71 9.40
C PRO A 12 2.60 11.18 10.33
N GLY A 13 1.86 10.23 10.93
CA GLY A 13 0.89 10.54 11.99
C GLY A 13 1.53 11.12 13.27
N PRO A 14 2.64 10.55 13.77
CA PRO A 14 3.39 11.15 14.87
C PRO A 14 4.02 12.52 14.48
N ARG A 15 4.26 13.38 15.47
CA ARG A 15 4.88 14.69 15.28
C ARG A 15 6.39 14.57 15.04
N ILE A 16 6.77 14.07 13.89
CA ILE A 16 8.16 13.93 13.41
C ILE A 16 8.32 14.58 12.03
N PRO A 17 9.52 14.98 11.61
CA PRO A 17 9.76 15.54 10.29
C PRO A 17 9.38 14.55 9.18
N MET A 18 8.64 15.01 8.16
CA MET A 18 8.16 14.17 7.06
C MET A 18 9.20 13.92 5.95
N ALA A 19 10.28 14.70 5.91
CA ALA A 19 11.23 14.67 4.80
C ALA A 19 11.73 13.24 4.43
N PRO A 20 12.05 12.35 5.42
CA PRO A 20 12.49 11.01 5.12
C PRO A 20 11.39 10.07 4.57
N GLN A 21 10.11 10.49 4.62
CA GLN A 21 8.96 9.68 4.19
C GLN A 21 8.31 10.19 2.90
N LYS A 22 8.95 11.11 2.19
CA LYS A 22 8.44 11.60 0.92
C LYS A 22 8.45 10.51 -0.15
N VAL A 23 7.33 10.39 -0.88
CA VAL A 23 7.14 9.37 -1.94
C VAL A 23 8.21 9.51 -3.03
N GLU A 24 8.66 10.72 -3.35
CA GLU A 24 9.68 10.97 -4.37
C GLU A 24 11.00 10.22 -4.11
N LEU A 25 11.37 9.99 -2.84
CA LEU A 25 12.59 9.26 -2.48
C LEU A 25 12.54 7.78 -2.88
N VAL A 26 11.35 7.22 -3.03
CA VAL A 26 11.15 5.83 -3.46
C VAL A 26 11.62 5.61 -4.89
N ASP A 27 11.62 6.65 -5.72
CA ASP A 27 12.08 6.59 -7.12
C ASP A 27 13.55 6.15 -7.18
N GLU A 28 14.42 6.81 -6.44
CA GLU A 28 15.85 6.47 -6.41
C GLU A 28 16.09 5.09 -5.79
N VAL A 29 15.39 4.75 -4.72
CA VAL A 29 15.54 3.43 -4.08
C VAL A 29 15.19 2.31 -5.04
N CYS A 30 14.07 2.42 -5.75
CA CYS A 30 13.65 1.40 -6.71
C CYS A 30 14.55 1.33 -7.94
N TRP A 31 15.15 2.46 -8.33
CA TRP A 31 16.11 2.54 -9.44
C TRP A 31 17.42 1.84 -9.08
N TYR A 32 18.02 2.19 -7.95
CA TYR A 32 19.31 1.63 -7.54
C TYR A 32 19.22 0.18 -7.04
N PHE A 33 18.04 -0.23 -6.55
CA PHE A 33 17.82 -1.58 -6.00
C PHE A 33 16.67 -2.30 -6.72
N PRO A 34 16.79 -2.62 -8.03
CA PRO A 34 15.68 -3.18 -8.83
C PRO A 34 15.21 -4.57 -8.38
N LYS A 35 16.02 -5.29 -7.58
CA LYS A 35 15.66 -6.58 -7.00
C LYS A 35 15.02 -6.48 -5.62
N LEU A 36 15.06 -5.31 -4.98
CA LEU A 36 14.44 -5.08 -3.68
C LEU A 36 12.92 -5.02 -3.84
N LYS A 37 12.20 -5.91 -3.20
CA LYS A 37 10.74 -5.84 -3.08
C LYS A 37 10.39 -4.76 -2.06
N PHE A 38 10.01 -3.58 -2.52
CA PHE A 38 9.71 -2.44 -1.67
C PHE A 38 8.19 -2.28 -1.50
N VAL A 39 7.71 -2.19 -0.27
CA VAL A 39 6.29 -1.98 0.07
C VAL A 39 6.12 -0.65 0.78
N MET A 40 5.42 0.28 0.14
CA MET A 40 4.99 1.53 0.76
C MET A 40 3.89 1.25 1.79
N ARG A 41 4.04 1.79 3.01
CA ARG A 41 3.07 1.68 4.11
C ARG A 41 2.47 3.03 4.44
N HIS A 42 1.32 3.02 5.10
CA HIS A 42 0.68 4.20 5.70
C HIS A 42 0.21 5.26 4.70
N GLY A 43 -0.34 4.80 3.58
CA GLY A 43 -1.17 5.63 2.71
C GLY A 43 -0.43 6.42 1.62
N ALA A 44 0.85 6.73 1.78
CA ALA A 44 1.60 7.60 0.86
C ALA A 44 0.99 9.01 0.66
N GLU A 45 0.09 9.43 1.56
CA GLU A 45 -0.57 10.73 1.47
C GLU A 45 0.37 11.89 1.83
N PRO A 46 0.21 13.05 1.15
CA PRO A 46 -0.76 13.38 0.11
C PRO A 46 -0.33 13.00 -1.32
N TRP A 47 0.74 12.22 -1.50
CA TRP A 47 1.36 11.92 -2.81
C TRP A 47 0.86 10.61 -3.43
N THR A 48 -0.40 10.23 -3.22
CA THR A 48 -0.98 8.96 -3.69
C THR A 48 -0.95 8.81 -5.21
N ALA A 49 -1.21 9.89 -5.95
CA ALA A 49 -1.09 9.88 -7.41
C ALA A 49 0.33 9.59 -7.88
N LEU A 50 1.36 10.17 -7.21
CA LEU A 50 2.76 9.88 -7.49
C LEU A 50 3.11 8.43 -7.14
N ALA A 51 2.64 7.92 -5.99
CA ALA A 51 2.83 6.53 -5.59
C ALA A 51 2.30 5.56 -6.65
N CYS A 52 1.10 5.81 -7.21
CA CYS A 52 0.55 5.02 -8.32
C CYS A 52 1.43 5.08 -9.57
N LYS A 53 1.97 6.26 -9.91
CA LYS A 53 2.89 6.41 -11.06
C LYS A 53 4.20 5.65 -10.85
N LEU A 54 4.75 5.68 -9.64
CA LEU A 54 5.96 4.92 -9.32
C LEU A 54 5.71 3.41 -9.34
N MET A 55 4.55 2.93 -8.86
CA MET A 55 4.18 1.52 -8.97
C MET A 55 3.98 1.05 -10.42
N LEU A 56 3.57 1.94 -11.34
CA LEU A 56 3.54 1.65 -12.77
C LEU A 56 4.95 1.59 -13.37
N LYS A 57 5.86 2.45 -12.89
CA LYS A 57 7.25 2.53 -13.36
C LYS A 57 8.08 1.35 -12.87
N TYR A 58 7.89 0.92 -11.60
CA TYR A 58 8.72 -0.08 -10.96
C TYR A 58 7.98 -1.39 -10.67
N PRO A 59 8.41 -2.51 -11.27
CA PRO A 59 7.77 -3.81 -11.05
C PRO A 59 7.94 -4.33 -9.62
N ASN A 60 8.98 -3.91 -8.91
CA ASN A 60 9.32 -4.30 -7.55
C ASN A 60 8.73 -3.41 -6.45
N LEU A 61 7.90 -2.41 -6.81
CA LEU A 61 7.24 -1.51 -5.86
C LEU A 61 5.79 -1.94 -5.63
N TYR A 62 5.40 -2.00 -4.36
CA TYR A 62 4.09 -2.43 -3.86
C TYR A 62 3.53 -1.42 -2.86
N TYR A 63 2.27 -1.63 -2.46
CA TYR A 63 1.57 -0.77 -1.51
C TYR A 63 0.74 -1.58 -0.52
N SER A 64 0.71 -1.17 0.74
CA SER A 64 -0.17 -1.74 1.76
C SER A 64 -1.02 -0.65 2.42
N THR A 65 -2.29 -0.96 2.69
CA THR A 65 -3.28 -0.05 3.26
C THR A 65 -3.17 0.14 4.77
N SER A 66 -2.05 -0.22 5.37
CA SER A 66 -1.86 -0.16 6.82
C SER A 66 -2.17 1.23 7.41
N ALA A 67 -2.65 1.25 8.63
CA ALA A 67 -3.06 2.40 9.42
C ALA A 67 -4.39 3.08 9.02
N PHE A 68 -4.95 2.79 7.87
CA PHE A 68 -6.20 3.39 7.42
C PHE A 68 -7.39 2.47 7.65
N SER A 69 -8.48 3.02 8.16
CA SER A 69 -9.79 2.42 8.08
C SER A 69 -10.24 2.38 6.62
N PRO A 70 -10.94 1.31 6.15
CA PRO A 70 -11.27 1.14 4.72
C PRO A 70 -11.98 2.33 4.08
N LYS A 71 -12.87 3.01 4.81
CA LYS A 71 -13.54 4.23 4.32
C LYS A 71 -12.60 5.40 3.98
N HIS A 72 -11.36 5.34 4.45
CA HIS A 72 -10.32 6.36 4.20
C HIS A 72 -9.28 5.91 3.19
N TYR A 73 -9.48 4.78 2.51
CA TYR A 73 -8.55 4.37 1.46
C TYR A 73 -8.49 5.43 0.35
N PRO A 74 -7.28 5.85 -0.07
CA PRO A 74 -7.13 6.90 -1.06
C PRO A 74 -7.78 6.53 -2.40
N LYS A 75 -8.54 7.45 -2.97
CA LYS A 75 -9.25 7.24 -4.25
C LYS A 75 -8.33 6.85 -5.41
N ASP A 76 -7.12 7.42 -5.45
CA ASP A 76 -6.12 7.07 -6.48
C ASP A 76 -5.68 5.61 -6.37
N ILE A 77 -5.53 5.09 -5.14
CA ILE A 77 -5.16 3.70 -4.89
C ILE A 77 -6.29 2.77 -5.30
N ILE A 78 -7.54 3.09 -4.97
CA ILE A 78 -8.71 2.31 -5.40
C ILE A 78 -8.80 2.28 -6.93
N LYS A 79 -8.69 3.42 -7.58
CA LYS A 79 -8.70 3.52 -9.05
C LYS A 79 -7.55 2.71 -9.68
N TYR A 80 -6.37 2.79 -9.08
CA TYR A 80 -5.21 2.05 -9.56
C TYR A 80 -5.40 0.54 -9.40
N ALA A 81 -5.90 0.07 -8.25
CA ALA A 81 -6.21 -1.34 -8.00
C ALA A 81 -7.19 -1.90 -9.03
N ASN A 82 -8.28 -1.16 -9.32
CA ASN A 82 -9.30 -1.54 -10.29
C ASN A 82 -8.85 -1.54 -11.76
N THR A 83 -7.64 -1.04 -12.05
CA THR A 83 -7.14 -0.94 -13.43
C THR A 83 -5.87 -1.74 -13.65
N ARG A 84 -4.74 -1.25 -13.15
CA ARG A 84 -3.40 -1.83 -13.40
C ARG A 84 -2.71 -2.35 -12.14
N GLY A 85 -3.22 -1.98 -10.96
CA GLY A 85 -2.58 -2.20 -9.68
C GLY A 85 -3.06 -3.44 -8.91
N LYS A 86 -3.94 -4.25 -9.47
CA LYS A 86 -4.53 -5.42 -8.80
C LYS A 86 -3.49 -6.28 -8.05
N ASN A 87 -2.35 -6.52 -8.67
CA ASN A 87 -1.28 -7.35 -8.13
C ASN A 87 -0.24 -6.58 -7.30
N LYS A 88 -0.51 -5.32 -6.97
CA LYS A 88 0.43 -4.41 -6.28
C LYS A 88 -0.06 -3.93 -4.93
N ILE A 89 -1.38 -4.00 -4.69
CA ILE A 89 -2.03 -3.46 -3.49
C ILE A 89 -2.34 -4.60 -2.54
N MET A 90 -1.99 -4.44 -1.26
CA MET A 90 -2.19 -5.45 -0.23
C MET A 90 -2.97 -4.88 0.95
N TYR A 91 -3.85 -5.68 1.52
CA TYR A 91 -4.45 -5.42 2.80
C TYR A 91 -3.41 -5.48 3.92
N ALA A 92 -3.47 -4.50 4.80
CA ALA A 92 -2.83 -4.55 6.09
C ALA A 92 -3.71 -3.81 7.08
N GLY A 93 -4.31 -4.53 8.00
CA GLY A 93 -5.10 -3.96 9.09
C GLY A 93 -4.23 -3.30 10.15
N TYR A 94 -4.88 -2.63 11.09
CA TYR A 94 -4.22 -1.99 12.23
C TYR A 94 -4.74 -2.51 13.57
N PHE A 95 -5.36 -3.69 13.54
CA PHE A 95 -5.78 -4.39 14.74
C PHE A 95 -4.54 -4.88 15.53
N PRO A 96 -4.54 -4.74 16.89
CA PRO A 96 -5.58 -4.12 17.73
C PRO A 96 -5.38 -2.60 17.95
N MET A 97 -4.49 -1.94 17.25
CA MET A 97 -4.10 -0.55 17.49
C MET A 97 -5.14 0.45 16.94
N GLY A 98 -6.23 0.65 17.68
CA GLY A 98 -7.23 1.68 17.39
C GLY A 98 -8.35 1.27 16.42
N LEU A 99 -8.27 0.10 15.77
CA LEU A 99 -9.33 -0.43 14.91
C LEU A 99 -9.68 -1.86 15.31
N SER A 100 -10.96 -2.15 15.53
CA SER A 100 -11.45 -3.52 15.69
C SER A 100 -11.58 -4.21 14.33
N LEU A 101 -11.48 -5.54 14.32
CA LEU A 101 -11.70 -6.32 13.09
C LEU A 101 -13.12 -6.13 12.54
N ASP A 102 -14.13 -6.13 13.42
CA ASP A 102 -15.53 -5.92 13.01
C ASP A 102 -15.72 -4.60 12.28
N LYS A 103 -15.11 -3.51 12.80
CA LYS A 103 -15.15 -2.21 12.15
C LYS A 103 -14.43 -2.23 10.81
N ILE A 104 -13.26 -2.83 10.75
CA ILE A 104 -12.48 -2.93 9.49
C ILE A 104 -13.29 -3.68 8.44
N PHE A 105 -13.84 -4.84 8.76
CA PHE A 105 -14.55 -5.65 7.79
C PHE A 105 -15.91 -5.05 7.40
N SER A 106 -16.65 -4.43 8.33
CA SER A 106 -17.92 -3.75 8.00
C SER A 106 -17.73 -2.54 7.06
N GLU A 107 -16.59 -1.86 7.12
CA GLU A 107 -16.28 -0.74 6.21
C GLU A 107 -15.72 -1.20 4.86
N MET A 108 -15.28 -2.46 4.72
CA MET A 108 -14.79 -2.99 3.44
C MET A 108 -15.89 -3.13 2.39
N ASP A 109 -17.14 -3.38 2.81
CA ASP A 109 -18.27 -3.52 1.90
C ASP A 109 -18.53 -2.23 1.09
N ASP A 110 -18.14 -1.08 1.63
CA ASP A 110 -18.29 0.23 0.99
C ASP A 110 -17.08 0.62 0.09
N VAL A 111 -16.00 -0.17 0.09
CA VAL A 111 -14.83 0.11 -0.75
C VAL A 111 -15.11 -0.33 -2.20
N PRO A 112 -15.10 0.58 -3.18
CA PRO A 112 -15.51 0.27 -4.55
C PRO A 112 -14.40 -0.43 -5.35
N PHE A 113 -13.91 -1.56 -4.84
CA PHE A 113 -13.06 -2.47 -5.60
C PHE A 113 -13.90 -3.33 -6.54
N ASN A 114 -13.36 -3.62 -7.72
CA ASN A 114 -13.92 -4.66 -8.59
C ASN A 114 -13.78 -6.05 -7.91
N ASP A 115 -14.70 -6.97 -8.22
CA ASP A 115 -14.73 -8.30 -7.60
C ASP A 115 -13.42 -9.06 -7.73
N ASP A 116 -12.73 -8.91 -8.86
CA ASP A 116 -11.45 -9.59 -9.15
C ASP A 116 -10.24 -8.97 -8.40
N VAL A 117 -10.41 -7.82 -7.75
CA VAL A 117 -9.37 -7.18 -6.92
C VAL A 117 -9.35 -7.78 -5.52
N TRP A 118 -10.50 -8.13 -4.96
CA TRP A 118 -10.64 -8.56 -3.57
C TRP A 118 -9.74 -9.74 -3.18
N PRO A 119 -9.69 -10.87 -3.91
CA PRO A 119 -8.80 -11.98 -3.56
C PRO A 119 -7.32 -11.57 -3.53
N CYS A 120 -6.91 -10.78 -4.52
CA CYS A 120 -5.55 -10.28 -4.61
C CYS A 120 -5.20 -9.37 -3.44
N PHE A 121 -6.10 -8.41 -3.13
CA PHE A 121 -5.94 -7.44 -2.04
C PHE A 121 -5.90 -8.11 -0.67
N LEU A 122 -6.84 -9.02 -0.38
CA LEU A 122 -6.98 -9.63 0.94
C LEU A 122 -5.89 -10.65 1.28
N GLY A 123 -5.27 -11.30 0.29
CA GLY A 123 -4.29 -12.33 0.63
C GLY A 123 -3.32 -12.76 -0.46
N GLU A 124 -3.75 -12.91 -1.72
CA GLU A 124 -2.89 -13.49 -2.77
C GLU A 124 -1.62 -12.69 -3.01
N ASN A 125 -1.71 -11.35 -3.03
CA ASN A 125 -0.54 -10.49 -3.23
C ASN A 125 0.46 -10.64 -2.07
N ALA A 126 -0.03 -10.67 -0.83
CA ALA A 126 0.83 -10.86 0.33
C ALA A 126 1.49 -12.24 0.34
N LYS A 127 0.72 -13.31 0.06
CA LYS A 127 1.26 -14.69 -0.06
C LYS A 127 2.36 -14.76 -1.10
N LYS A 128 2.12 -14.22 -2.29
CA LYS A 128 3.11 -14.20 -3.37
C LYS A 128 4.37 -13.42 -3.01
N LEU A 129 4.21 -12.24 -2.39
CA LEU A 129 5.32 -11.38 -2.01
C LEU A 129 6.18 -12.02 -0.92
N LEU A 130 5.54 -12.62 0.08
CA LEU A 130 6.16 -13.24 1.26
C LEU A 130 6.57 -14.71 1.03
N LYS A 131 6.18 -15.30 -0.11
CA LYS A 131 6.44 -16.72 -0.46
C LYS A 131 5.80 -17.71 0.52
N LEU A 132 4.56 -17.45 0.93
CA LEU A 132 3.74 -18.31 1.80
C LEU A 132 2.89 -19.29 0.99
#